data_affc5572a0f9dbaad54839d4af0be953
#
_entry.id   affc5572a0f9dbaad54839d4af0be953
#
_cell.length_a   1.000
_cell.length_b   1.000
_cell.length_c   1.000
_cell.angle_alpha   90.00
_cell.angle_beta   90.00
_cell.angle_gamma   90.00
#
_symmetry.space_group_name_H-M   'P 1'
#
loop_
_entity.id
_entity.type
_entity.pdbx_description
1 polymer ?
#
loop_
_entity_poly.entity_id
_entity_poly.type
_entity_poly.pdbx_seq_one_letter_code
_entity_poly.pdbx_strand_id
1 'polypeptide(L)'
;MTTVGPVIALSHGGGPMPLLNDPGHKSIISSLKNRVPKLLKLGTPDQPRAIVVVTAHWSTGKPTISSAASHSLYYDYYGFPRETYSLKYPAPGSPAVARELRDALAAEGVSADLDDERGWDHGVFVPLLLINPKADIPVVQVSVLESEDPAAHLRMGKALARLRASNVAIVGSGFASFHNLGIMRSLTAAGPKQRAEFRGASDTWNGTLTEATGKSDIAERWEALKGWRKFPYADIMHPPRGGEHFMPLLVCAGAATEGEQTRKYTDEFVGVDINTYYWGAEEVK
;
A
#
# COMPACT_ATOMS: atom_id res chain seq x y z
N MET A 1 -1.38 16.32 23.21
CA MET A 1 -1.97 15.03 22.79
C MET A 1 -0.99 14.36 21.84
N THR A 2 -0.68 13.10 22.03
CA THR A 2 0.17 12.36 21.08
C THR A 2 -0.60 12.16 19.78
N THR A 3 -0.04 12.58 18.66
CA THR A 3 -0.62 12.36 17.34
C THR A 3 -0.55 10.87 17.01
N VAL A 4 -1.68 10.28 16.60
CA VAL A 4 -1.73 8.89 16.13
C VAL A 4 -1.40 8.87 14.64
N GLY A 5 -0.46 8.01 14.24
CA GLY A 5 -0.05 7.87 12.83
C GLY A 5 -1.20 7.38 11.95
N PRO A 6 -1.40 7.94 10.74
CA PRO A 6 -2.43 7.51 9.80
C PRO A 6 -2.08 6.15 9.18
N VAL A 7 -3.11 5.49 8.62
CA VAL A 7 -2.99 4.28 7.80
C VAL A 7 -3.51 4.57 6.41
N ILE A 8 -2.77 4.22 5.38
CA ILE A 8 -3.13 4.51 3.99
C ILE A 8 -2.82 3.28 3.12
N ALA A 9 -3.83 2.70 2.46
CA ALA A 9 -3.66 1.66 1.46
C ALA A 9 -3.73 2.31 0.06
N LEU A 10 -2.59 2.68 -0.48
CA LEU A 10 -2.47 3.40 -1.75
C LEU A 10 -2.12 2.50 -2.94
N SER A 11 -2.32 3.03 -4.14
CA SER A 11 -1.84 2.45 -5.39
C SER A 11 -0.56 3.15 -5.83
N HIS A 12 0.53 2.38 -6.01
CA HIS A 12 1.85 2.93 -6.36
C HIS A 12 2.05 3.15 -7.87
N GLY A 13 1.12 2.65 -8.71
CA GLY A 13 1.25 2.72 -10.18
C GLY A 13 2.06 1.56 -10.77
N GLY A 14 2.36 1.63 -12.06
CA GLY A 14 3.10 0.59 -12.79
C GLY A 14 4.60 0.88 -12.88
N GLY A 15 5.45 0.20 -12.11
CA GLY A 15 6.88 0.40 -12.14
C GLY A 15 7.28 1.88 -11.97
N PRO A 16 8.26 2.40 -12.73
CA PRO A 16 8.69 3.79 -12.65
C PRO A 16 7.81 4.75 -13.47
N MET A 17 6.72 4.30 -14.11
CA MET A 17 5.88 5.12 -15.00
C MET A 17 5.33 6.39 -14.33
N PRO A 18 4.93 6.39 -13.06
CA PRO A 18 4.53 7.61 -12.38
C PRO A 18 5.61 8.71 -12.37
N LEU A 19 6.88 8.35 -12.32
CA LEU A 19 8.01 9.29 -12.35
C LEU A 19 8.34 9.78 -13.77
N LEU A 20 7.89 9.05 -14.80
CA LEU A 20 8.02 9.42 -16.22
C LEU A 20 6.86 10.30 -16.70
N ASN A 21 5.98 10.75 -15.81
CA ASN A 21 4.76 11.50 -16.12
C ASN A 21 3.85 10.80 -17.14
N ASP A 22 3.76 9.47 -17.05
CA ASP A 22 2.89 8.69 -17.92
C ASP A 22 1.43 9.19 -17.85
N PRO A 23 0.80 9.50 -19.01
CA PRO A 23 -0.56 10.05 -19.02
C PRO A 23 -1.60 9.12 -18.36
N GLY A 24 -1.42 7.79 -18.43
CA GLY A 24 -2.30 6.82 -17.81
C GLY A 24 -2.27 6.85 -16.28
N HIS A 25 -1.18 7.37 -15.68
CA HIS A 25 -1.02 7.50 -14.23
C HIS A 25 -1.34 8.90 -13.69
N LYS A 26 -1.83 9.82 -14.53
CA LYS A 26 -2.02 11.25 -14.15
C LYS A 26 -2.81 11.43 -12.85
N SER A 27 -3.90 10.69 -12.67
CA SER A 27 -4.74 10.77 -11.47
C SER A 27 -3.99 10.27 -10.23
N ILE A 28 -3.35 9.10 -10.33
CA ILE A 28 -2.53 8.51 -9.25
C ILE A 28 -1.38 9.46 -8.88
N ILE A 29 -0.64 9.99 -9.88
CA ILE A 29 0.45 10.97 -9.66
C ILE A 29 -0.06 12.19 -8.90
N SER A 30 -1.22 12.72 -9.30
CA SER A 30 -1.83 13.87 -8.63
C SER A 30 -2.15 13.58 -7.17
N SER A 31 -2.70 12.41 -6.88
CA SER A 31 -3.02 11.99 -5.50
C SER A 31 -1.78 11.76 -4.66
N LEU A 32 -0.76 11.09 -5.21
CA LEU A 32 0.53 10.89 -4.51
C LEU A 32 1.23 12.22 -4.18
N LYS A 33 1.10 13.23 -5.05
CA LYS A 33 1.71 14.56 -4.82
C LYS A 33 0.89 15.47 -3.91
N ASN A 34 -0.44 15.35 -3.88
CA ASN A 34 -1.30 16.37 -3.29
C ASN A 34 -2.19 15.86 -2.14
N ARG A 35 -2.69 14.62 -2.22
CA ARG A 35 -3.58 14.03 -1.20
C ARG A 35 -2.79 13.29 -0.11
N VAL A 36 -1.91 12.39 -0.50
CA VAL A 36 -1.15 11.59 0.46
C VAL A 36 -0.26 12.42 1.38
N PRO A 37 0.45 13.49 0.93
CA PRO A 37 1.17 14.39 1.82
C PRO A 37 0.27 15.04 2.88
N LYS A 38 -0.97 15.38 2.55
CA LYS A 38 -1.94 15.95 3.52
C LYS A 38 -2.38 14.89 4.54
N LEU A 39 -2.67 13.65 4.10
CA LEU A 39 -3.00 12.54 4.99
C LEU A 39 -1.85 12.24 5.97
N LEU A 40 -0.61 12.35 5.51
CA LEU A 40 0.60 12.20 6.31
C LEU A 40 0.97 13.46 7.09
N LYS A 41 0.24 14.57 6.94
CA LYS A 41 0.52 15.86 7.57
C LYS A 41 1.96 16.35 7.34
N LEU A 42 2.53 16.08 6.15
CA LEU A 42 3.92 16.41 5.85
C LEU A 42 4.17 17.93 5.96
N GLY A 43 5.32 18.29 6.50
CA GLY A 43 5.70 19.71 6.71
C GLY A 43 4.97 20.39 7.86
N THR A 44 4.26 19.65 8.71
CA THR A 44 3.62 20.14 9.93
C THR A 44 4.28 19.54 11.18
N PRO A 45 4.04 20.09 12.39
CA PRO A 45 4.53 19.49 13.64
C PRO A 45 3.98 18.08 13.90
N ASP A 46 2.88 17.72 13.24
CA ASP A 46 2.22 16.43 13.38
C ASP A 46 2.69 15.39 12.35
N GLN A 47 3.68 15.71 11.51
CA GLN A 47 4.19 14.73 10.54
C GLN A 47 4.72 13.47 11.25
N PRO A 48 4.63 12.28 10.61
CA PRO A 48 5.08 11.04 11.22
C PRO A 48 6.58 11.07 11.54
N ARG A 49 6.97 10.47 12.66
CA ARG A 49 8.40 10.25 12.98
C ARG A 49 9.06 9.20 12.10
N ALA A 50 8.25 8.31 11.48
CA ALA A 50 8.68 7.31 10.51
C ALA A 50 7.49 6.83 9.68
N ILE A 51 7.76 6.28 8.50
CA ILE A 51 6.79 5.63 7.64
C ILE A 51 7.15 4.16 7.50
N VAL A 52 6.23 3.27 7.90
CA VAL A 52 6.32 1.84 7.61
C VAL A 52 5.57 1.57 6.31
N VAL A 53 6.27 1.04 5.30
CA VAL A 53 5.69 0.70 4.00
C VAL A 53 5.59 -0.81 3.84
N VAL A 54 4.38 -1.32 3.79
CA VAL A 54 4.09 -2.72 3.44
C VAL A 54 4.02 -2.79 1.92
N THR A 55 4.99 -3.41 1.29
CA THR A 55 5.12 -3.44 -0.17
C THR A 55 4.64 -4.76 -0.77
N ALA A 56 3.89 -4.69 -1.87
CA ALA A 56 3.48 -5.84 -2.67
C ALA A 56 4.66 -6.51 -3.42
N HIS A 57 5.79 -5.81 -3.55
CA HIS A 57 6.96 -6.27 -4.32
C HIS A 57 7.98 -7.05 -3.48
N TRP A 58 7.65 -7.36 -2.25
CA TRP A 58 8.45 -8.20 -1.37
C TRP A 58 7.56 -9.25 -0.70
N SER A 59 7.58 -10.47 -1.21
CA SER A 59 6.86 -11.62 -0.67
C SER A 59 7.82 -12.59 0.00
N THR A 60 7.52 -13.01 1.22
CA THR A 60 8.37 -13.89 2.04
C THR A 60 7.51 -14.90 2.82
N GLY A 61 8.12 -15.98 3.27
CA GLY A 61 7.42 -17.02 4.04
C GLY A 61 6.97 -16.55 5.44
N LYS A 62 7.60 -15.50 5.99
CA LYS A 62 7.23 -14.81 7.23
C LYS A 62 7.55 -13.33 7.11
N PRO A 63 6.88 -12.43 7.86
CA PRO A 63 7.14 -11.00 7.76
C PRO A 63 8.64 -10.70 7.87
N THR A 64 9.17 -9.96 6.92
CA THR A 64 10.57 -9.54 6.89
C THR A 64 10.62 -8.01 6.83
N ILE A 65 11.49 -7.41 7.62
CA ILE A 65 11.50 -5.98 7.91
C ILE A 65 12.86 -5.40 7.57
N SER A 66 12.92 -4.36 6.74
CA SER A 66 14.18 -3.65 6.47
C SER A 66 14.71 -2.98 7.74
N SER A 67 15.98 -3.21 8.09
CA SER A 67 16.53 -2.86 9.40
C SER A 67 17.82 -2.05 9.39
N ALA A 68 18.40 -1.73 8.22
CA ALA A 68 19.58 -0.88 8.14
C ALA A 68 19.25 0.61 8.39
N ALA A 69 20.26 1.40 8.72
CA ALA A 69 20.15 2.85 8.87
C ALA A 69 20.05 3.58 7.51
N SER A 70 20.42 2.91 6.42
CA SER A 70 20.31 3.40 5.05
C SER A 70 20.13 2.22 4.11
N HIS A 71 19.41 2.42 3.02
CA HIS A 71 19.15 1.38 2.02
C HIS A 71 19.44 1.91 0.62
N SER A 72 19.99 1.05 -0.24
CA SER A 72 20.01 1.29 -1.69
C SER A 72 18.60 1.16 -2.28
N LEU A 73 18.43 1.55 -3.55
CA LEU A 73 17.22 1.21 -4.28
C LEU A 73 17.38 -0.14 -4.97
N TYR A 74 16.33 -0.93 -4.95
CA TYR A 74 16.20 -2.17 -5.69
C TYR A 74 15.30 -1.93 -6.90
N TYR A 75 15.91 -1.86 -8.10
CA TYR A 75 15.17 -1.62 -9.35
C TYR A 75 14.60 -2.94 -9.87
N ASP A 76 13.47 -3.34 -9.30
CA ASP A 76 12.76 -4.59 -9.57
C ASP A 76 11.84 -4.54 -10.81
N TYR A 77 12.24 -3.76 -11.81
CA TYR A 77 11.53 -3.61 -13.09
C TYR A 77 12.51 -3.69 -14.27
N TYR A 78 11.98 -3.92 -15.48
CA TYR A 78 12.79 -4.15 -16.67
C TYR A 78 12.23 -3.42 -17.89
N GLY A 79 13.11 -3.06 -18.83
CA GLY A 79 12.70 -2.50 -20.12
C GLY A 79 12.29 -1.02 -20.09
N PHE A 80 12.61 -0.30 -19.02
CA PHE A 80 12.37 1.13 -18.89
C PHE A 80 13.57 1.98 -19.32
N PRO A 81 13.39 3.30 -19.55
CA PRO A 81 14.49 4.21 -19.88
C PRO A 81 15.63 4.18 -18.86
N ARG A 82 16.87 4.36 -19.33
CA ARG A 82 18.08 4.22 -18.49
C ARG A 82 18.09 5.12 -17.27
N GLU A 83 17.53 6.32 -17.36
CA GLU A 83 17.39 7.28 -16.26
C GLU A 83 16.62 6.72 -15.05
N THR A 84 15.69 5.78 -15.27
CA THR A 84 14.93 5.17 -14.18
C THR A 84 15.78 4.25 -13.29
N TYR A 85 16.91 3.76 -13.81
CA TYR A 85 17.89 2.94 -13.06
C TYR A 85 18.97 3.78 -12.37
N SER A 86 18.83 5.11 -12.42
CA SER A 86 19.73 6.06 -11.76
C SER A 86 19.03 6.92 -10.72
N LEU A 87 17.76 6.62 -10.45
CA LEU A 87 16.96 7.29 -9.41
C LEU A 87 17.64 7.14 -8.05
N LYS A 88 17.41 8.13 -7.18
CA LYS A 88 17.89 8.11 -5.80
C LYS A 88 16.78 8.55 -4.87
N TYR A 89 16.67 7.88 -3.74
CA TYR A 89 15.78 8.27 -2.66
C TYR A 89 16.55 8.09 -1.34
N PRO A 90 17.30 9.10 -0.89
CA PRO A 90 18.24 8.98 0.23
C PRO A 90 17.57 9.16 1.61
N ALA A 91 16.32 8.72 1.76
CA ALA A 91 15.67 8.72 3.06
C ALA A 91 16.42 7.80 4.03
N PRO A 92 16.52 8.17 5.33
CA PRO A 92 17.09 7.26 6.31
C PRO A 92 16.20 6.04 6.50
N GLY A 93 16.83 4.89 6.78
CA GLY A 93 16.16 3.76 7.40
C GLY A 93 16.00 3.98 8.92
N SER A 94 15.32 3.06 9.61
CA SER A 94 15.17 3.15 11.06
C SER A 94 15.32 1.80 11.74
N PRO A 95 16.54 1.41 12.16
CA PRO A 95 16.75 0.18 12.95
C PRO A 95 15.93 0.14 14.24
N ALA A 96 15.64 1.30 14.82
CA ALA A 96 14.82 1.39 16.04
C ALA A 96 13.36 0.99 15.74
N VAL A 97 12.74 1.60 14.73
CA VAL A 97 11.36 1.30 14.33
C VAL A 97 11.25 -0.14 13.80
N ALA A 98 12.27 -0.65 13.12
CA ALA A 98 12.31 -2.05 12.68
C ALA A 98 12.24 -3.03 13.86
N ARG A 99 12.99 -2.76 14.94
CA ARG A 99 12.92 -3.56 16.18
C ARG A 99 11.58 -3.40 16.89
N GLU A 100 11.06 -2.16 17.02
CA GLU A 100 9.73 -1.92 17.59
C GLU A 100 8.66 -2.74 16.84
N LEU A 101 8.74 -2.77 15.52
CA LEU A 101 7.80 -3.52 14.68
C LEU A 101 7.95 -5.03 14.88
N ARG A 102 9.17 -5.56 14.86
CA ARG A 102 9.43 -6.98 15.15
C ARG A 102 8.84 -7.39 16.51
N ASP A 103 9.06 -6.57 17.53
CA ASP A 103 8.60 -6.86 18.90
C ASP A 103 7.06 -6.76 18.98
N ALA A 104 6.44 -5.82 18.23
CA ALA A 104 4.99 -5.74 18.11
C ALA A 104 4.38 -6.96 17.40
N LEU A 105 5.03 -7.47 16.34
CA LEU A 105 4.62 -8.71 15.67
C LEU A 105 4.74 -9.91 16.61
N ALA A 106 5.85 -10.02 17.34
CA ALA A 106 6.05 -11.08 18.31
C ALA A 106 4.97 -11.08 19.41
N ALA A 107 4.54 -9.91 19.87
CA ALA A 107 3.46 -9.77 20.85
C ALA A 107 2.06 -10.23 20.32
N GLU A 108 1.88 -10.29 19.00
CA GLU A 108 0.70 -10.88 18.35
C GLU A 108 0.93 -12.34 17.90
N GLY A 109 2.04 -12.96 18.38
CA GLY A 109 2.38 -14.35 18.04
C GLY A 109 2.90 -14.53 16.61
N VAL A 110 3.38 -13.46 15.98
CA VAL A 110 3.92 -13.48 14.62
C VAL A 110 5.44 -13.32 14.66
N SER A 111 6.17 -14.38 14.28
CA SER A 111 7.63 -14.31 14.13
C SER A 111 7.99 -13.51 12.90
N ALA A 112 8.97 -12.60 13.00
CA ALA A 112 9.44 -11.78 11.89
C ALA A 112 10.96 -11.74 11.82
N ASP A 113 11.52 -11.63 10.60
CA ASP A 113 12.94 -11.43 10.36
C ASP A 113 13.31 -9.96 10.16
N LEU A 114 14.55 -9.63 10.48
CA LEU A 114 15.17 -8.35 10.14
C LEU A 114 16.13 -8.60 8.97
N ASP A 115 16.08 -7.70 7.96
CA ASP A 115 16.94 -7.73 6.78
C ASP A 115 17.61 -6.36 6.65
N ASP A 116 18.93 -6.32 6.69
CA ASP A 116 19.73 -5.10 6.59
C ASP A 116 20.40 -4.93 5.21
N GLU A 117 20.19 -5.87 4.30
CA GLU A 117 20.82 -5.89 2.98
C GLU A 117 19.86 -5.45 1.85
N ARG A 118 18.57 -5.86 1.92
CA ARG A 118 17.62 -5.59 0.84
C ARG A 118 17.42 -4.09 0.64
N GLY A 119 17.58 -3.65 -0.61
CA GLY A 119 17.21 -2.31 -1.04
C GLY A 119 15.67 -2.10 -1.09
N TRP A 120 15.23 -0.84 -1.11
CA TRP A 120 13.82 -0.52 -1.30
C TRP A 120 13.40 -0.75 -2.75
N ASP A 121 12.34 -1.52 -2.95
CA ASP A 121 11.74 -1.78 -4.26
C ASP A 121 10.90 -0.60 -4.77
N HIS A 122 10.43 -0.69 -6.03
CA HIS A 122 9.69 0.40 -6.65
C HIS A 122 8.34 0.68 -5.96
N GLY A 123 7.74 -0.30 -5.31
CA GLY A 123 6.54 -0.08 -4.49
C GLY A 123 6.80 0.84 -3.30
N VAL A 124 8.05 1.00 -2.89
CA VAL A 124 8.48 1.93 -1.83
C VAL A 124 8.96 3.24 -2.42
N PHE A 125 10.02 3.23 -3.26
CA PHE A 125 10.68 4.46 -3.64
C PHE A 125 9.91 5.28 -4.69
N VAL A 126 9.16 4.65 -5.59
CA VAL A 126 8.42 5.40 -6.61
C VAL A 126 7.32 6.27 -6.00
N PRO A 127 6.39 5.74 -5.18
CA PRO A 127 5.40 6.60 -4.54
C PRO A 127 6.03 7.60 -3.58
N LEU A 128 7.07 7.22 -2.82
CA LEU A 128 7.68 8.13 -1.85
C LEU A 128 8.45 9.28 -2.50
N LEU A 129 9.03 9.13 -3.69
CA LEU A 129 9.59 10.24 -4.48
C LEU A 129 8.54 11.28 -4.85
N LEU A 130 7.27 10.89 -5.01
CA LEU A 130 6.17 11.81 -5.28
C LEU A 130 5.55 12.38 -4.00
N ILE A 131 5.45 11.57 -2.95
CA ILE A 131 4.83 11.93 -1.66
C ILE A 131 5.75 12.82 -0.82
N ASN A 132 7.00 12.40 -0.64
CA ASN A 132 8.00 13.06 0.20
C ASN A 132 9.34 13.18 -0.53
N PRO A 133 9.45 14.03 -1.55
CA PRO A 133 10.68 14.19 -2.33
C PRO A 133 11.87 14.72 -1.51
N LYS A 134 11.63 15.28 -0.33
CA LYS A 134 12.70 15.70 0.60
C LYS A 134 13.44 14.53 1.23
N ALA A 135 12.83 13.34 1.24
CA ALA A 135 13.40 12.14 1.83
C ALA A 135 13.89 12.32 3.28
N ASP A 136 13.18 13.14 4.06
CA ASP A 136 13.57 13.58 5.42
C ASP A 136 12.88 12.79 6.54
N ILE A 137 12.01 11.83 6.20
CA ILE A 137 11.32 10.97 7.16
C ILE A 137 11.90 9.56 7.03
N PRO A 138 12.28 8.91 8.15
CA PRO A 138 12.74 7.53 8.15
C PRO A 138 11.72 6.54 7.58
N VAL A 139 12.20 5.59 6.78
CA VAL A 139 11.37 4.57 6.13
C VAL A 139 11.77 3.18 6.58
N VAL A 140 10.78 2.34 6.86
CA VAL A 140 10.94 0.90 7.11
C VAL A 140 10.06 0.13 6.14
N GLN A 141 10.65 -0.72 5.31
CA GLN A 141 9.94 -1.58 4.37
C GLN A 141 9.60 -2.91 5.03
N VAL A 142 8.41 -3.42 4.74
CA VAL A 142 7.92 -4.71 5.26
C VAL A 142 7.36 -5.55 4.11
N SER A 143 7.68 -6.82 4.11
CA SER A 143 7.14 -7.78 3.14
C SER A 143 5.67 -8.12 3.38
N VAL A 144 4.98 -8.55 2.35
CA VAL A 144 3.76 -9.36 2.45
C VAL A 144 4.13 -10.85 2.55
N LEU A 145 3.16 -11.72 2.79
CA LEU A 145 3.37 -13.16 2.90
C LEU A 145 3.08 -13.87 1.58
N GLU A 146 3.96 -14.78 1.18
CA GLU A 146 3.78 -15.66 0.00
C GLU A 146 2.50 -16.51 0.07
N SER A 147 2.02 -16.81 1.27
CA SER A 147 0.79 -17.56 1.49
C SER A 147 -0.47 -16.85 1.01
N GLU A 148 -0.42 -15.52 0.83
CA GLU A 148 -1.60 -14.67 0.60
C GLU A 148 -2.73 -14.93 1.63
N ASP A 149 -2.41 -15.46 2.82
CA ASP A 149 -3.39 -15.69 3.88
C ASP A 149 -3.94 -14.37 4.42
N PRO A 150 -5.23 -14.07 4.21
CA PRO A 150 -5.81 -12.80 4.64
C PRO A 150 -5.84 -12.65 6.16
N ALA A 151 -6.02 -13.74 6.93
CA ALA A 151 -6.03 -13.66 8.38
C ALA A 151 -4.65 -13.32 8.94
N ALA A 152 -3.59 -13.87 8.35
CA ALA A 152 -2.21 -13.55 8.74
C ALA A 152 -1.88 -12.08 8.44
N HIS A 153 -2.27 -11.53 7.27
CA HIS A 153 -2.04 -10.12 6.93
C HIS A 153 -2.83 -9.17 7.83
N LEU A 154 -4.09 -9.46 8.15
CA LEU A 154 -4.87 -8.68 9.11
C LEU A 154 -4.20 -8.69 10.50
N ARG A 155 -3.65 -9.82 10.93
CA ARG A 155 -2.91 -9.93 12.20
C ARG A 155 -1.61 -9.14 12.20
N MET A 156 -0.87 -9.14 11.07
CA MET A 156 0.28 -8.24 10.88
C MET A 156 -0.16 -6.79 11.09
N GLY A 157 -1.26 -6.37 10.46
CA GLY A 157 -1.82 -5.04 10.63
C GLY A 157 -2.12 -4.69 12.09
N LYS A 158 -2.74 -5.60 12.84
CA LYS A 158 -2.99 -5.42 14.28
C LYS A 158 -1.71 -5.15 15.07
N ALA A 159 -0.61 -5.81 14.73
CA ALA A 159 0.69 -5.52 15.33
C ALA A 159 1.17 -4.10 14.98
N LEU A 160 1.04 -3.70 13.72
CA LEU A 160 1.44 -2.36 13.24
C LEU A 160 0.61 -1.24 13.91
N ALA A 161 -0.63 -1.50 14.30
CA ALA A 161 -1.47 -0.53 15.00
C ALA A 161 -0.80 0.02 16.28
N ARG A 162 0.03 -0.78 16.95
CA ARG A 162 0.75 -0.36 18.17
C ARG A 162 1.74 0.78 17.91
N LEU A 163 2.39 0.79 16.74
CA LEU A 163 3.38 1.80 16.39
C LEU A 163 2.71 3.16 16.08
N ARG A 164 1.45 3.15 15.66
CA ARG A 164 0.69 4.36 15.36
C ARG A 164 0.55 5.29 16.57
N ALA A 165 0.44 4.72 17.79
CA ALA A 165 0.37 5.48 19.02
C ALA A 165 1.62 6.36 19.28
N SER A 166 2.75 6.03 18.67
CA SER A 166 3.99 6.81 18.69
C SER A 166 4.23 7.59 17.37
N ASN A 167 3.17 7.94 16.66
CA ASN A 167 3.18 8.70 15.41
C ASN A 167 4.02 8.05 14.29
N VAL A 168 3.90 6.73 14.11
CA VAL A 168 4.40 6.03 12.93
C VAL A 168 3.23 5.87 11.95
N ALA A 169 3.41 6.36 10.73
CA ALA A 169 2.43 6.14 9.66
C ALA A 169 2.60 4.75 9.05
N ILE A 170 1.47 4.12 8.71
CA ILE A 170 1.45 2.82 8.01
C ILE A 170 0.96 3.06 6.59
N VAL A 171 1.77 2.69 5.62
CA VAL A 171 1.44 2.80 4.19
C VAL A 171 1.45 1.41 3.57
N GLY A 172 0.32 0.94 3.11
CA GLY A 172 0.22 -0.25 2.26
C GLY A 172 0.39 0.16 0.80
N SER A 173 1.48 -0.26 0.20
CA SER A 173 1.81 0.02 -1.19
C SER A 173 1.47 -1.18 -2.07
N GLY A 174 0.34 -1.10 -2.74
CA GLY A 174 -0.21 -2.16 -3.58
C GLY A 174 -1.08 -1.61 -4.69
N PHE A 175 -2.15 -2.34 -5.02
CA PHE A 175 -3.13 -1.95 -6.04
C PHE A 175 -4.46 -2.65 -5.77
N ALA A 176 -5.14 -2.28 -4.68
CA ALA A 176 -6.27 -3.03 -4.14
C ALA A 176 -7.47 -3.16 -5.11
N SER A 177 -7.73 -2.14 -5.94
CA SER A 177 -8.84 -2.15 -6.88
C SER A 177 -8.62 -3.08 -8.07
N PHE A 178 -7.37 -3.21 -8.53
CA PHE A 178 -7.12 -3.99 -9.74
C PHE A 178 -5.61 -4.20 -9.97
N HIS A 179 -5.16 -5.46 -9.98
CA HIS A 179 -3.81 -5.82 -10.40
C HIS A 179 -3.84 -7.14 -11.20
N ASN A 180 -4.04 -7.02 -12.51
CA ASN A 180 -3.96 -8.12 -13.46
C ASN A 180 -3.24 -7.63 -14.71
N LEU A 181 -1.96 -7.92 -14.81
CA LEU A 181 -1.09 -7.41 -15.89
C LEU A 181 -1.58 -7.81 -17.30
N GLY A 182 -2.20 -8.99 -17.42
CA GLY A 182 -2.78 -9.44 -18.70
C GLY A 182 -3.92 -8.54 -19.14
N ILE A 183 -4.85 -8.25 -18.23
CA ILE A 183 -5.99 -7.38 -18.50
C ILE A 183 -5.52 -5.92 -18.65
N MET A 184 -4.61 -5.42 -17.82
CA MET A 184 -4.06 -4.06 -17.96
C MET A 184 -3.49 -3.83 -19.36
N ARG A 185 -2.71 -4.79 -19.90
CA ARG A 185 -2.19 -4.73 -21.27
C ARG A 185 -3.31 -4.76 -22.31
N SER A 186 -4.32 -5.62 -22.12
CA SER A 186 -5.44 -5.71 -23.07
C SER A 186 -6.28 -4.43 -23.10
N LEU A 187 -6.51 -3.79 -21.96
CA LEU A 187 -7.28 -2.55 -21.86
C LEU A 187 -6.59 -1.36 -22.54
N THR A 188 -5.27 -1.36 -22.62
CA THR A 188 -4.52 -0.32 -23.32
C THR A 188 -4.89 -0.28 -24.82
N ALA A 189 -5.14 -1.45 -25.44
CA ALA A 189 -5.53 -1.59 -26.82
C ALA A 189 -7.05 -1.78 -27.03
N ALA A 190 -7.84 -1.83 -25.95
CA ALA A 190 -9.26 -2.16 -25.99
C ALA A 190 -10.11 -1.05 -26.61
N GLY A 191 -11.17 -1.45 -27.35
CA GLY A 191 -12.21 -0.54 -27.81
C GLY A 191 -13.18 -0.12 -26.70
N PRO A 192 -14.07 0.88 -26.98
CA PRO A 192 -14.99 1.43 -25.98
C PRO A 192 -15.89 0.38 -25.32
N LYS A 193 -16.41 -0.58 -26.09
CA LYS A 193 -17.30 -1.64 -25.57
C LYS A 193 -16.59 -2.51 -24.54
N GLN A 194 -15.41 -3.00 -24.85
CA GLN A 194 -14.63 -3.86 -23.95
C GLN A 194 -14.23 -3.13 -22.68
N ARG A 195 -13.85 -1.84 -22.78
CA ARG A 195 -13.57 -0.99 -21.61
C ARG A 195 -14.80 -0.81 -20.74
N ALA A 196 -15.98 -0.58 -21.32
CA ALA A 196 -17.22 -0.43 -20.57
C ALA A 196 -17.63 -1.72 -19.85
N GLU A 197 -17.47 -2.88 -20.48
CA GLU A 197 -17.74 -4.18 -19.88
C GLU A 197 -16.81 -4.43 -18.68
N PHE A 198 -15.52 -4.18 -18.83
CA PHE A 198 -14.55 -4.32 -17.74
C PHE A 198 -14.82 -3.32 -16.61
N ARG A 199 -15.21 -2.08 -16.93
CA ARG A 199 -15.59 -1.07 -15.94
C ARG A 199 -16.74 -1.57 -15.05
N GLY A 200 -17.78 -2.16 -15.62
CA GLY A 200 -18.89 -2.74 -14.84
C GLY A 200 -18.44 -3.81 -13.84
N ALA A 201 -17.50 -4.67 -14.25
CA ALA A 201 -16.90 -5.66 -13.36
C ALA A 201 -16.06 -5.00 -12.24
N SER A 202 -15.26 -3.99 -12.61
CA SER A 202 -14.44 -3.21 -11.67
C SER A 202 -15.28 -2.44 -10.66
N ASP A 203 -16.38 -1.80 -11.11
CA ASP A 203 -17.29 -1.06 -10.25
C ASP A 203 -17.97 -2.00 -9.23
N THR A 204 -18.37 -3.20 -9.66
CA THR A 204 -18.94 -4.22 -8.76
C THR A 204 -17.92 -4.68 -7.71
N TRP A 205 -16.69 -4.98 -8.12
CA TRP A 205 -15.59 -5.33 -7.22
C TRP A 205 -15.32 -4.20 -6.21
N ASN A 206 -15.12 -2.97 -6.70
CA ASN A 206 -14.85 -1.80 -5.86
C ASN A 206 -15.99 -1.49 -4.88
N GLY A 207 -17.24 -1.68 -5.30
CA GLY A 207 -18.42 -1.55 -4.43
C GLY A 207 -18.38 -2.55 -3.28
N THR A 208 -18.20 -3.84 -3.58
CA THR A 208 -18.12 -4.91 -2.57
C THR A 208 -16.92 -4.69 -1.64
N LEU A 209 -15.76 -4.30 -2.19
CA LEU A 209 -14.56 -4.03 -1.39
C LEU A 209 -14.77 -2.82 -0.46
N THR A 210 -15.42 -1.75 -0.95
CA THR A 210 -15.74 -0.56 -0.16
C THR A 210 -16.71 -0.90 0.98
N GLU A 211 -17.71 -1.74 0.73
CA GLU A 211 -18.62 -2.22 1.77
C GLU A 211 -17.88 -3.03 2.83
N ALA A 212 -17.03 -3.98 2.41
CA ALA A 212 -16.25 -4.81 3.32
C ALA A 212 -15.28 -4.01 4.19
N THR A 213 -14.55 -3.06 3.59
CA THR A 213 -13.61 -2.18 4.33
C THR A 213 -14.33 -1.17 5.20
N GLY A 214 -15.55 -0.74 4.81
CA GLY A 214 -16.35 0.28 5.48
C GLY A 214 -17.08 -0.18 6.73
N LYS A 215 -17.08 -1.48 7.05
CA LYS A 215 -17.71 -1.98 8.29
C LYS A 215 -17.09 -1.31 9.52
N SER A 216 -17.95 -0.77 10.39
CA SER A 216 -17.52 -0.04 11.60
C SER A 216 -16.94 -0.97 12.66
N ASP A 217 -17.51 -2.16 12.82
CA ASP A 217 -17.01 -3.20 13.70
C ASP A 217 -15.79 -3.89 13.08
N ILE A 218 -14.70 -3.98 13.86
CA ILE A 218 -13.43 -4.56 13.39
C ILE A 218 -13.59 -6.06 13.07
N ALA A 219 -14.32 -6.80 13.89
CA ALA A 219 -14.49 -8.25 13.68
C ALA A 219 -15.28 -8.52 12.41
N GLU A 220 -16.37 -7.78 12.17
CA GLU A 220 -17.14 -7.88 10.93
C GLU A 220 -16.33 -7.46 9.71
N ARG A 221 -15.51 -6.39 9.82
CA ARG A 221 -14.59 -5.97 8.76
C ARG A 221 -13.61 -7.08 8.42
N TRP A 222 -13.00 -7.70 9.42
CA TRP A 222 -12.04 -8.77 9.23
C TRP A 222 -12.69 -10.02 8.61
N GLU A 223 -13.86 -10.43 9.09
CA GLU A 223 -14.58 -11.57 8.51
C GLU A 223 -14.92 -11.33 7.03
N ALA A 224 -15.40 -10.13 6.69
CA ALA A 224 -15.66 -9.78 5.30
C ALA A 224 -14.38 -9.84 4.45
N LEU A 225 -13.28 -9.21 4.92
CA LEU A 225 -12.02 -9.15 4.18
C LEU A 225 -11.32 -10.51 4.09
N LYS A 226 -11.43 -11.39 5.07
CA LYS A 226 -10.95 -12.79 4.96
C LYS A 226 -11.61 -13.54 3.81
N GLY A 227 -12.84 -13.20 3.49
CA GLY A 227 -13.60 -13.78 2.39
C GLY A 227 -13.36 -13.16 1.01
N TRP A 228 -12.39 -12.28 0.82
CA TRP A 228 -12.23 -11.46 -0.37
C TRP A 228 -12.14 -12.23 -1.72
N ARG A 229 -11.58 -13.44 -1.70
CA ARG A 229 -11.55 -14.31 -2.90
C ARG A 229 -12.96 -14.74 -3.37
N LYS A 230 -14.00 -14.59 -2.53
CA LYS A 230 -15.40 -14.86 -2.88
C LYS A 230 -16.12 -13.61 -3.40
N PHE A 231 -15.49 -12.45 -3.39
CA PHE A 231 -16.08 -11.24 -3.95
C PHE A 231 -16.28 -11.39 -5.46
N PRO A 232 -17.34 -10.78 -6.01
CA PRO A 232 -17.55 -10.81 -7.46
C PRO A 232 -16.30 -10.29 -8.18
N TYR A 233 -15.88 -11.02 -9.20
CA TYR A 233 -14.72 -10.70 -10.05
C TYR A 233 -13.34 -10.72 -9.35
N ALA A 234 -13.20 -11.29 -8.16
CA ALA A 234 -11.94 -11.34 -7.42
C ALA A 234 -10.77 -11.87 -8.27
N ASP A 235 -10.96 -13.00 -8.96
CA ASP A 235 -9.92 -13.63 -9.77
C ASP A 235 -9.63 -12.87 -11.09
N ILE A 236 -10.54 -12.00 -11.50
CA ILE A 236 -10.32 -11.08 -12.63
C ILE A 236 -9.48 -9.89 -12.17
N MET A 237 -9.79 -9.33 -11.01
CA MET A 237 -9.05 -8.18 -10.46
C MET A 237 -7.67 -8.59 -9.93
N HIS A 238 -7.57 -9.73 -9.28
CA HIS A 238 -6.34 -10.30 -8.73
C HIS A 238 -6.29 -11.79 -9.09
N PRO A 239 -5.47 -12.21 -10.05
CA PRO A 239 -5.40 -13.61 -10.47
C PRO A 239 -5.11 -14.57 -9.31
N PRO A 240 -5.55 -15.83 -9.36
CA PRO A 240 -5.15 -16.84 -8.38
C PRO A 240 -3.62 -16.92 -8.26
N ARG A 241 -3.09 -16.86 -7.04
CA ARG A 241 -1.65 -16.77 -6.74
C ARG A 241 -0.97 -15.51 -7.32
N GLY A 242 -1.73 -14.43 -7.48
CA GLY A 242 -1.31 -13.11 -7.92
C GLY A 242 -2.05 -12.04 -7.11
N GLY A 243 -2.32 -12.33 -5.84
CA GLY A 243 -3.01 -11.43 -4.92
C GLY A 243 -2.07 -10.56 -4.08
N GLU A 244 -0.77 -10.62 -4.31
CA GLU A 244 0.24 -9.89 -3.54
C GLU A 244 -0.04 -8.38 -3.50
N HIS A 245 -0.59 -7.79 -4.58
CA HIS A 245 -0.96 -6.38 -4.63
C HIS A 245 -2.23 -6.01 -3.85
N PHE A 246 -3.01 -7.02 -3.43
CA PHE A 246 -4.15 -6.83 -2.53
C PHE A 246 -3.73 -6.91 -1.05
N MET A 247 -2.70 -7.67 -0.73
CA MET A 247 -2.26 -7.93 0.65
C MET A 247 -1.93 -6.67 1.46
N PRO A 248 -1.30 -5.61 0.91
CA PRO A 248 -1.06 -4.39 1.65
C PRO A 248 -2.33 -3.72 2.20
N LEU A 249 -3.47 -3.82 1.47
CA LEU A 249 -4.76 -3.35 1.99
C LEU A 249 -5.18 -4.12 3.24
N LEU A 250 -5.01 -5.45 3.27
CA LEU A 250 -5.37 -6.26 4.42
C LEU A 250 -4.56 -5.88 5.66
N VAL A 251 -3.25 -5.62 5.49
CA VAL A 251 -2.41 -5.13 6.59
C VAL A 251 -2.90 -3.75 7.06
N CYS A 252 -3.23 -2.85 6.14
CA CYS A 252 -3.78 -1.54 6.50
C CYS A 252 -5.12 -1.66 7.25
N ALA A 253 -6.04 -2.48 6.76
CA ALA A 253 -7.33 -2.72 7.43
C ALA A 253 -7.17 -3.34 8.82
N GLY A 254 -6.13 -4.18 9.00
CA GLY A 254 -5.75 -4.73 10.30
C GLY A 254 -5.11 -3.71 11.25
N ALA A 255 -4.48 -2.66 10.71
CA ALA A 255 -3.87 -1.58 11.46
C ALA A 255 -4.86 -0.47 11.87
N ALA A 256 -6.07 -0.47 11.31
CA ALA A 256 -7.15 0.41 11.75
C ALA A 256 -7.65 -0.01 13.13
N THR A 257 -7.89 0.97 14.01
CA THR A 257 -8.32 0.74 15.39
C THR A 257 -9.82 0.96 15.57
N GLU A 258 -10.33 0.56 16.75
CA GLU A 258 -11.75 0.70 17.09
C GLU A 258 -12.22 2.16 16.94
N GLY A 259 -13.41 2.35 16.39
CA GLY A 259 -14.00 3.67 16.17
C GLY A 259 -13.45 4.44 14.96
N GLU A 260 -12.39 3.98 14.31
CA GLU A 260 -11.88 4.62 13.10
C GLU A 260 -12.77 4.28 11.88
N GLN A 261 -13.25 5.32 11.23
CA GLN A 261 -14.01 5.19 9.99
C GLN A 261 -13.06 4.99 8.80
N THR A 262 -13.42 4.05 7.94
CA THR A 262 -12.78 3.92 6.63
C THR A 262 -13.19 5.10 5.75
N ARG A 263 -12.19 5.79 5.22
CA ARG A 263 -12.34 6.82 4.18
C ARG A 263 -11.65 6.38 2.91
N LYS A 264 -12.05 6.96 1.79
CA LYS A 264 -11.40 6.70 0.51
C LYS A 264 -11.40 7.92 -0.38
N TYR A 265 -10.47 7.94 -1.31
CA TYR A 265 -10.56 8.73 -2.52
C TYR A 265 -10.37 7.82 -3.73
N THR A 266 -10.78 8.32 -4.89
CA THR A 266 -10.74 7.56 -6.14
C THR A 266 -9.85 8.26 -7.15
N ASP A 267 -8.99 7.49 -7.79
CA ASP A 267 -8.21 7.85 -8.96
C ASP A 267 -8.73 7.08 -10.17
N GLU A 268 -8.30 7.45 -11.36
CA GLU A 268 -8.57 6.70 -12.58
C GLU A 268 -7.28 6.09 -13.12
N PHE A 269 -7.37 4.83 -13.56
CA PHE A 269 -6.29 4.17 -14.28
C PHE A 269 -6.86 3.23 -15.32
N VAL A 270 -6.40 3.34 -16.58
CA VAL A 270 -6.85 2.56 -17.76
C VAL A 270 -8.38 2.49 -17.93
N GLY A 271 -9.09 3.56 -17.54
CA GLY A 271 -10.54 3.70 -17.69
C GLY A 271 -11.37 3.10 -16.57
N VAL A 272 -10.76 2.70 -15.45
CA VAL A 272 -11.44 2.20 -14.25
C VAL A 272 -11.05 2.98 -12.99
N ASP A 273 -11.91 2.91 -12.00
CA ASP A 273 -11.71 3.57 -10.71
C ASP A 273 -10.75 2.78 -9.83
N ILE A 274 -9.74 3.48 -9.30
CA ILE A 274 -8.74 2.95 -8.39
C ILE A 274 -8.91 3.63 -7.02
N ASN A 275 -9.29 2.86 -6.02
CA ASN A 275 -9.54 3.38 -4.68
C ASN A 275 -8.30 3.31 -3.80
N THR A 276 -8.00 4.41 -3.13
CA THR A 276 -7.11 4.45 -1.95
C THR A 276 -7.98 4.52 -0.70
N TYR A 277 -7.78 3.59 0.23
CA TYR A 277 -8.47 3.54 1.51
C TYR A 277 -7.55 4.06 2.62
N TYR A 278 -8.12 4.78 3.61
CA TYR A 278 -7.31 5.30 4.71
C TYR A 278 -8.11 5.43 6.02
N TRP A 279 -7.37 5.44 7.13
CA TRP A 279 -7.88 5.53 8.51
C TRP A 279 -7.02 6.50 9.32
N GLY A 280 -7.59 7.08 10.39
CA GLY A 280 -6.86 7.94 11.32
C GLY A 280 -6.43 9.27 10.72
N ALA A 281 -7.05 9.72 9.62
CA ALA A 281 -6.81 11.01 8.99
C ALA A 281 -8.14 11.67 8.60
N GLU A 282 -8.11 13.00 8.43
CA GLU A 282 -9.26 13.76 7.94
C GLU A 282 -9.51 13.51 6.45
N GLU A 283 -10.73 13.83 6.02
CA GLU A 283 -11.10 13.70 4.61
C GLU A 283 -10.26 14.65 3.73
N VAL A 284 -9.72 14.12 2.64
CA VAL A 284 -8.98 14.89 1.63
C VAL A 284 -9.79 14.98 0.33
N LYS A 285 -9.83 16.19 -0.21
CA LYS A 285 -10.48 16.48 -1.50
C LYS A 285 -9.51 16.34 -2.66
#